data_befde1ce1e70e9958048622198a49217
#
_entry.id   befde1ce1e70e9958048622198a49217
#
_cell.length_a   1.000
_cell.length_b   1.000
_cell.length_c   1.000
_cell.angle_alpha   90.00
_cell.angle_beta   90.00
_cell.angle_gamma   90.00
#
_symmetry.space_group_name_H-M   'P 1'
#
loop_
_entity.id
_entity.type
_entity.pdbx_description
1 polymer ?
#
loop_
_entity_poly.entity_id
_entity_poly.type
_entity_poly.pdbx_seq_one_letter_code
_entity_poly.pdbx_strand_id
1 'polypeptide(L)'
;MATPIKAEILIEALPYIQSLAGKTIVIKYGGNAMINETLRNNVMQDITLLRFVGMRPVVVHGGGPDISNMLDQLAIPSRFENGLRVTDAQTIGVAQMTLVGKTNKSIVAGLQRNGAEAIGVSGIDGGLIRCRRLKRDADGNPIDIGYVGEITSINTDLINMLSEKYIPVIAPIGVDHEEQSYNINADTVAAEVAAALKAEKLIMLTDVPGVIKNHPDGSSEVLYTLVESEVKQLIAEGTISGGMIPKVMGCLETVNAGVNRAHIIDGRIPHSIVLEIFTNSGIGTMIMKHRRPYHPGEILHQIQ
;
A
#
# COMPACT_ATOMS: atom_id res chain seq x y z
N MET A 1 21.60 23.89 -21.73
CA MET A 1 21.33 22.48 -22.09
C MET A 1 20.34 21.73 -21.16
N ALA A 2 19.87 22.31 -20.05
CA ALA A 2 18.95 21.62 -19.11
C ALA A 2 17.44 21.72 -19.45
N THR A 3 17.02 22.66 -20.29
CA THR A 3 15.60 22.98 -20.55
C THR A 3 14.89 21.96 -21.45
N PRO A 4 15.47 21.42 -22.52
CA PRO A 4 14.78 20.42 -23.36
C PRO A 4 14.48 19.11 -22.60
N ILE A 5 15.45 18.60 -21.82
CA ILE A 5 15.30 17.35 -21.05
C ILE A 5 14.13 17.41 -20.05
N LYS A 6 13.94 18.55 -19.38
CA LYS A 6 12.85 18.72 -18.43
C LYS A 6 11.47 18.71 -19.10
N ALA A 7 11.38 19.27 -20.30
CA ALA A 7 10.16 19.26 -21.09
C ALA A 7 9.83 17.83 -21.59
N GLU A 8 10.82 17.09 -22.04
CA GLU A 8 10.68 15.69 -22.48
C GLU A 8 10.14 14.79 -21.37
N ILE A 9 10.66 14.91 -20.14
CA ILE A 9 10.16 14.18 -18.96
C ILE A 9 8.69 14.49 -18.69
N LEU A 10 8.27 15.76 -18.77
CA LEU A 10 6.87 16.13 -18.57
C LEU A 10 5.95 15.60 -19.69
N ILE A 11 6.46 15.54 -20.91
CA ILE A 11 5.71 14.99 -22.06
C ILE A 11 5.61 13.46 -21.96
N GLU A 12 6.64 12.77 -21.45
CA GLU A 12 6.58 11.34 -21.15
C GLU A 12 5.46 10.99 -20.17
N ALA A 13 5.22 11.82 -19.16
CA ALA A 13 4.13 11.62 -18.19
C ALA A 13 2.71 11.82 -18.78
N LEU A 14 2.55 12.55 -19.86
CA LEU A 14 1.25 12.96 -20.38
C LEU A 14 0.30 11.80 -20.72
N PRO A 15 0.72 10.71 -21.40
CA PRO A 15 -0.16 9.57 -21.68
C PRO A 15 -0.68 8.88 -20.41
N TYR A 16 0.14 8.82 -19.36
CA TYR A 16 -0.24 8.28 -18.06
C TYR A 16 -1.26 9.17 -17.36
N ILE A 17 -1.04 10.49 -17.36
CA ILE A 17 -2.00 11.46 -16.82
C ILE A 17 -3.36 11.31 -17.49
N GLN A 18 -3.38 11.22 -18.82
CA GLN A 18 -4.62 11.04 -19.60
C GLN A 18 -5.33 9.72 -19.28
N SER A 19 -4.57 8.61 -19.16
CA SER A 19 -5.12 7.28 -18.90
C SER A 19 -5.61 7.11 -17.46
N LEU A 20 -5.01 7.83 -16.51
CA LEU A 20 -5.26 7.68 -15.08
C LEU A 20 -6.13 8.80 -14.49
N ALA A 21 -6.46 9.84 -15.25
CA ALA A 21 -7.37 10.89 -14.80
C ALA A 21 -8.74 10.30 -14.37
N GLY A 22 -9.23 10.70 -13.21
CA GLY A 22 -10.47 10.20 -12.60
C GLY A 22 -10.37 8.79 -11.98
N LYS A 23 -9.25 8.08 -12.16
CA LYS A 23 -9.05 6.72 -11.65
C LYS A 23 -8.65 6.74 -10.17
N THR A 24 -9.09 5.70 -9.45
CA THR A 24 -8.71 5.49 -8.05
C THR A 24 -7.36 4.77 -7.97
N ILE A 25 -6.46 5.34 -7.18
CA ILE A 25 -5.13 4.79 -6.89
C ILE A 25 -5.04 4.56 -5.38
N VAL A 26 -4.98 3.31 -4.95
CA VAL A 26 -4.78 2.99 -3.53
C VAL A 26 -3.31 2.89 -3.24
N ILE A 27 -2.85 3.58 -2.20
CA ILE A 27 -1.44 3.64 -1.82
C ILE A 27 -1.30 3.14 -0.39
N LYS A 28 -0.62 2.01 -0.23
CA LYS A 28 -0.19 1.57 1.09
C LYS A 28 1.10 2.32 1.46
N TYR A 29 1.02 3.13 2.49
CA TYR A 29 2.13 3.93 3.01
C TYR A 29 2.67 3.34 4.32
N GLY A 30 3.94 2.94 4.32
CA GLY A 30 4.57 2.28 5.47
C GLY A 30 6.09 2.18 5.33
N GLY A 31 6.72 1.44 6.24
CA GLY A 31 8.16 1.18 6.22
C GLY A 31 9.02 2.41 6.52
N ASN A 32 10.26 2.40 6.03
CA ASN A 32 11.22 3.48 6.25
C ASN A 32 10.77 4.84 5.68
N ALA A 33 9.88 4.84 4.67
CA ALA A 33 9.29 6.06 4.14
C ALA A 33 8.48 6.87 5.17
N MET A 34 8.06 6.23 6.27
CA MET A 34 7.38 6.92 7.38
C MET A 34 8.35 7.51 8.42
N ILE A 35 9.54 6.93 8.55
CA ILE A 35 10.50 7.27 9.60
C ILE A 35 11.40 8.44 9.16
N ASN A 36 11.89 8.41 7.93
CA ASN A 36 12.75 9.46 7.39
C ASN A 36 11.92 10.66 6.95
N GLU A 37 12.22 11.85 7.50
CA GLU A 37 11.45 13.07 7.26
C GLU A 37 11.48 13.52 5.79
N THR A 38 12.63 13.40 5.12
CA THR A 38 12.76 13.76 3.69
C THR A 38 11.92 12.84 2.82
N LEU A 39 12.02 11.51 3.02
CA LEU A 39 11.23 10.52 2.28
C LEU A 39 9.73 10.70 2.56
N ARG A 40 9.36 10.97 3.81
CA ARG A 40 7.97 11.27 4.17
C ARG A 40 7.43 12.46 3.40
N ASN A 41 8.20 13.55 3.32
CA ASN A 41 7.78 14.73 2.55
C ASN A 41 7.68 14.43 1.05
N ASN A 42 8.62 13.68 0.47
CA ASN A 42 8.56 13.27 -0.93
C ASN A 42 7.28 12.47 -1.23
N VAL A 43 6.93 11.49 -0.38
CA VAL A 43 5.69 10.72 -0.54
C VAL A 43 4.45 11.62 -0.46
N MET A 44 4.43 12.61 0.46
CA MET A 44 3.31 13.56 0.54
C MET A 44 3.21 14.43 -0.72
N GLN A 45 4.34 14.85 -1.29
CA GLN A 45 4.37 15.59 -2.56
C GLN A 45 3.88 14.72 -3.72
N ASP A 46 4.33 13.47 -3.80
CA ASP A 46 3.90 12.54 -4.84
C ASP A 46 2.38 12.32 -4.81
N ILE A 47 1.82 11.99 -3.64
CA ILE A 47 0.37 11.79 -3.48
C ILE A 47 -0.40 13.07 -3.82
N THR A 48 0.11 14.22 -3.42
CA THR A 48 -0.46 15.53 -3.76
C THR A 48 -0.46 15.75 -5.28
N LEU A 49 0.65 15.45 -5.95
CA LEU A 49 0.74 15.55 -7.41
C LEU A 49 -0.33 14.67 -8.09
N LEU A 50 -0.50 13.41 -7.66
CA LEU A 50 -1.54 12.53 -8.21
C LEU A 50 -2.93 13.18 -8.12
N ARG A 51 -3.25 13.80 -6.98
CA ARG A 51 -4.53 14.51 -6.80
C ARG A 51 -4.68 15.66 -7.78
N PHE A 52 -3.65 16.50 -7.93
CA PHE A 52 -3.70 17.69 -8.80
C PHE A 52 -3.73 17.36 -10.29
N VAL A 53 -3.18 16.23 -10.71
CA VAL A 53 -3.30 15.76 -12.11
C VAL A 53 -4.61 14.99 -12.38
N GLY A 54 -5.55 15.01 -11.41
CA GLY A 54 -6.92 14.52 -11.62
C GLY A 54 -7.16 13.07 -11.20
N MET A 55 -6.20 12.38 -10.58
CA MET A 55 -6.40 11.05 -10.00
C MET A 55 -7.14 11.13 -8.64
N ARG A 56 -7.64 9.99 -8.16
CA ARG A 56 -8.28 9.85 -6.84
C ARG A 56 -7.41 8.98 -5.92
N PRO A 57 -6.36 9.54 -5.27
CA PRO A 57 -5.55 8.78 -4.34
C PRO A 57 -6.33 8.47 -3.06
N VAL A 58 -6.21 7.24 -2.58
CA VAL A 58 -6.68 6.74 -1.28
C VAL A 58 -5.47 6.17 -0.55
N VAL A 59 -5.19 6.67 0.63
CA VAL A 59 -4.00 6.26 1.40
C VAL A 59 -4.41 5.32 2.52
N VAL A 60 -3.79 4.15 2.59
CA VAL A 60 -3.85 3.26 3.75
C VAL A 60 -2.47 3.27 4.40
N HIS A 61 -2.39 3.64 5.67
CA HIS A 61 -1.08 3.76 6.31
C HIS A 61 -0.79 2.64 7.30
N GLY A 62 0.49 2.30 7.45
CA GLY A 62 1.01 1.50 8.55
C GLY A 62 1.25 2.34 9.81
N GLY A 63 2.06 1.81 10.72
CA GLY A 63 2.44 2.51 11.94
C GLY A 63 2.98 1.56 13.01
N GLY A 64 3.44 0.37 12.60
CA GLY A 64 4.04 -0.61 13.51
C GLY A 64 5.13 -0.03 14.41
N PRO A 65 6.11 0.73 13.89
CA PRO A 65 7.12 1.41 14.69
C PRO A 65 6.54 2.41 15.71
N ASP A 66 5.53 3.20 15.32
CA ASP A 66 4.88 4.14 16.24
C ASP A 66 4.17 3.42 17.38
N ILE A 67 3.48 2.29 17.08
CA ILE A 67 2.85 1.44 18.12
C ILE A 67 3.92 0.87 19.05
N SER A 68 5.01 0.30 18.51
CA SER A 68 6.09 -0.26 19.32
C SER A 68 6.70 0.79 20.25
N ASN A 69 7.03 1.97 19.72
CA ASN A 69 7.56 3.07 20.52
C ASN A 69 6.60 3.50 21.65
N MET A 70 5.29 3.52 21.39
CA MET A 70 4.31 3.89 22.40
C MET A 70 4.15 2.79 23.47
N LEU A 71 4.14 1.52 23.07
CA LEU A 71 4.10 0.38 24.01
C LEU A 71 5.34 0.39 24.91
N ASP A 72 6.53 0.64 24.34
CA ASP A 72 7.79 0.73 25.09
C ASP A 72 7.75 1.88 26.12
N GLN A 73 7.24 3.06 25.75
CA GLN A 73 7.07 4.19 26.66
C GLN A 73 6.10 3.91 27.82
N LEU A 74 5.10 3.04 27.57
CA LEU A 74 4.11 2.62 28.57
C LEU A 74 4.55 1.37 29.33
N ALA A 75 5.74 0.81 29.05
CA ALA A 75 6.27 -0.44 29.61
C ALA A 75 5.32 -1.64 29.36
N ILE A 76 4.62 -1.66 28.21
CA ILE A 76 3.74 -2.75 27.79
C ILE A 76 4.54 -3.67 26.83
N PRO A 77 4.68 -4.96 27.14
CA PRO A 77 5.40 -5.92 26.30
C PRO A 77 4.75 -6.05 24.91
N SER A 78 5.55 -6.09 23.86
CA SER A 78 5.09 -6.31 22.48
C SER A 78 5.72 -7.59 21.92
N ARG A 79 4.90 -8.45 21.32
CA ARG A 79 5.35 -9.66 20.63
C ARG A 79 4.67 -9.81 19.28
N PHE A 80 5.29 -10.59 18.40
CA PHE A 80 4.78 -10.89 17.07
C PHE A 80 4.67 -12.40 16.89
N GLU A 81 3.67 -12.83 16.14
CA GLU A 81 3.46 -14.21 15.73
C GLU A 81 3.08 -14.23 14.24
N ASN A 82 3.80 -15.00 13.44
CA ASN A 82 3.64 -15.05 11.98
C ASN A 82 3.64 -13.66 11.31
N GLY A 83 4.45 -12.71 11.84
CA GLY A 83 4.54 -11.35 11.32
C GLY A 83 3.39 -10.42 11.75
N LEU A 84 2.39 -10.92 12.48
CA LEU A 84 1.30 -10.14 13.05
C LEU A 84 1.58 -9.80 14.51
N ARG A 85 1.22 -8.58 14.94
CA ARG A 85 1.36 -8.16 16.34
C ARG A 85 0.31 -8.86 17.19
N VAL A 86 0.74 -9.62 18.18
CA VAL A 86 -0.16 -10.11 19.23
C VAL A 86 -0.76 -8.90 19.95
N THR A 87 -2.07 -8.78 19.93
CA THR A 87 -2.79 -7.57 20.33
C THR A 87 -3.78 -7.89 21.43
N ASP A 88 -3.38 -7.76 22.67
CA ASP A 88 -4.26 -7.89 23.84
C ASP A 88 -5.12 -6.63 24.05
N ALA A 89 -5.90 -6.60 25.13
CA ALA A 89 -6.83 -5.49 25.42
C ALA A 89 -6.11 -4.15 25.68
N GLN A 90 -4.89 -4.17 26.23
CA GLN A 90 -4.10 -2.95 26.41
C GLN A 90 -3.48 -2.52 25.08
N THR A 91 -2.94 -3.46 24.34
CA THR A 91 -2.28 -3.22 23.05
C THR A 91 -3.24 -2.67 22.01
N ILE A 92 -4.52 -3.14 21.94
CA ILE A 92 -5.49 -2.58 20.97
C ILE A 92 -5.81 -1.12 21.28
N GLY A 93 -5.94 -0.75 22.55
CA GLY A 93 -6.14 0.64 22.96
C GLY A 93 -4.98 1.54 22.53
N VAL A 94 -3.74 1.10 22.76
CA VAL A 94 -2.52 1.83 22.34
C VAL A 94 -2.43 1.89 20.81
N ALA A 95 -2.69 0.80 20.11
CA ALA A 95 -2.68 0.78 18.65
C ALA A 95 -3.68 1.76 18.06
N GLN A 96 -4.92 1.78 18.57
CA GLN A 96 -5.95 2.71 18.13
C GLN A 96 -5.56 4.17 18.39
N MET A 97 -5.13 4.52 19.60
CA MET A 97 -4.69 5.88 19.92
C MET A 97 -3.53 6.33 19.03
N THR A 98 -2.55 5.46 18.81
CA THR A 98 -1.37 5.77 18.03
C THR A 98 -1.69 5.91 16.54
N LEU A 99 -2.36 4.92 15.96
CA LEU A 99 -2.65 4.92 14.53
C LEU A 99 -3.63 6.03 14.15
N VAL A 100 -4.75 6.17 14.88
CA VAL A 100 -5.80 7.13 14.54
C VAL A 100 -5.45 8.55 14.98
N GLY A 101 -4.90 8.70 16.18
CA GLY A 101 -4.61 10.04 16.76
C GLY A 101 -3.29 10.63 16.27
N LYS A 102 -2.20 9.89 16.31
CA LYS A 102 -0.84 10.39 15.99
C LYS A 102 -0.49 10.19 14.52
N THR A 103 -0.39 8.95 14.07
CA THR A 103 0.15 8.60 12.74
C THR A 103 -0.75 9.13 11.62
N ASN A 104 -2.05 8.83 11.68
CA ASN A 104 -3.03 9.29 10.70
C ASN A 104 -3.02 10.83 10.55
N LYS A 105 -3.09 11.55 11.67
CA LYS A 105 -3.16 13.02 11.66
C LYS A 105 -1.85 13.66 11.21
N SER A 106 -0.70 13.03 11.43
CA SER A 106 0.57 13.51 10.91
C SER A 106 0.65 13.42 9.38
N ILE A 107 0.07 12.35 8.78
CA ILE A 107 -0.02 12.19 7.33
C ILE A 107 -0.97 13.23 6.73
N VAL A 108 -2.15 13.40 7.31
CA VAL A 108 -3.12 14.44 6.90
C VAL A 108 -2.47 15.83 6.91
N ALA A 109 -1.79 16.18 8.00
CA ALA A 109 -1.09 17.46 8.11
C ALA A 109 0.04 17.59 7.07
N GLY A 110 0.74 16.49 6.74
CA GLY A 110 1.76 16.46 5.70
C GLY A 110 1.18 16.72 4.29
N LEU A 111 0.06 16.11 3.96
CA LEU A 111 -0.64 16.35 2.69
C LEU A 111 -1.17 17.79 2.60
N GLN A 112 -1.77 18.30 3.66
CA GLN A 112 -2.26 19.69 3.72
C GLN A 112 -1.13 20.70 3.58
N ARG A 113 0.04 20.46 4.19
CA ARG A 113 1.22 21.32 4.03
C ARG A 113 1.68 21.41 2.57
N ASN A 114 1.46 20.35 1.79
CA ASN A 114 1.75 20.31 0.35
C ASN A 114 0.58 20.80 -0.52
N GLY A 115 -0.48 21.35 0.08
CA GLY A 115 -1.61 21.98 -0.61
C GLY A 115 -2.77 21.06 -0.98
N ALA A 116 -2.72 19.77 -0.60
CA ALA A 116 -3.83 18.86 -0.84
C ALA A 116 -4.86 18.91 0.30
N GLU A 117 -6.15 18.82 -0.03
CA GLU A 117 -7.20 18.60 0.96
C GLU A 117 -7.24 17.10 1.32
N ALA A 118 -6.98 16.76 2.57
CA ALA A 118 -6.97 15.38 3.05
C ALA A 118 -7.83 15.20 4.30
N ILE A 119 -8.41 14.03 4.47
CA ILE A 119 -9.20 13.66 5.65
C ILE A 119 -8.73 12.32 6.21
N GLY A 120 -8.50 12.28 7.51
CA GLY A 120 -8.10 11.06 8.20
C GLY A 120 -9.28 10.36 8.83
N VAL A 121 -9.44 9.08 8.52
CA VAL A 121 -10.46 8.17 9.03
C VAL A 121 -9.82 6.86 9.48
N SER A 122 -10.57 6.06 10.24
CA SER A 122 -10.26 4.68 10.58
C SER A 122 -11.36 3.76 10.06
N GLY A 123 -11.18 2.46 10.17
CA GLY A 123 -12.23 1.51 9.80
C GLY A 123 -13.49 1.58 10.67
N ILE A 124 -13.40 2.26 11.84
CA ILE A 124 -14.54 2.48 12.73
C ILE A 124 -15.50 3.51 12.13
N ASP A 125 -14.94 4.57 11.50
CA ASP A 125 -15.71 5.71 11.00
C ASP A 125 -16.68 5.27 9.90
N GLY A 126 -17.98 5.46 10.15
CA GLY A 126 -19.03 5.02 9.23
C GLY A 126 -19.04 3.51 8.92
N GLY A 127 -18.43 2.69 9.78
CA GLY A 127 -18.27 1.26 9.54
C GLY A 127 -17.43 0.97 8.31
N LEU A 128 -16.39 1.79 8.04
CA LEU A 128 -15.58 1.73 6.84
C LEU A 128 -14.91 0.36 6.67
N ILE A 129 -14.41 -0.24 7.78
CA ILE A 129 -13.85 -1.60 7.77
C ILE A 129 -14.60 -2.45 8.79
N ARG A 130 -15.49 -3.32 8.33
CA ARG A 130 -16.07 -4.35 9.20
C ARG A 130 -15.15 -5.55 9.22
N CYS A 131 -14.98 -6.12 10.42
CA CYS A 131 -14.09 -7.27 10.61
C CYS A 131 -14.65 -8.22 11.69
N ARG A 132 -14.00 -9.35 11.81
CA ARG A 132 -14.16 -10.30 12.91
C ARG A 132 -12.78 -10.66 13.46
N ARG A 133 -12.73 -11.26 14.63
CA ARG A 133 -11.46 -11.75 15.20
C ARG A 133 -10.82 -12.78 14.29
N LEU A 134 -9.54 -12.60 13.98
CA LEU A 134 -8.74 -13.57 13.23
C LEU A 134 -8.56 -14.85 14.08
N LYS A 135 -9.00 -15.99 13.54
CA LYS A 135 -8.95 -17.29 14.24
C LYS A 135 -8.07 -18.32 13.55
N ARG A 136 -7.61 -18.03 12.33
CA ARG A 136 -6.75 -18.91 11.55
C ARG A 136 -5.64 -18.11 10.89
N ASP A 137 -4.47 -18.69 10.79
CA ASP A 137 -3.36 -18.13 10.01
C ASP A 137 -3.55 -18.38 8.49
N ALA A 138 -2.59 -17.94 7.68
CA ALA A 138 -2.63 -18.10 6.23
C ALA A 138 -2.63 -19.56 5.77
N ASP A 139 -2.09 -20.47 6.59
CA ASP A 139 -2.06 -21.91 6.32
C ASP A 139 -3.33 -22.64 6.82
N GLY A 140 -4.28 -21.90 7.43
CA GLY A 140 -5.52 -22.42 7.98
C GLY A 140 -5.41 -23.01 9.39
N ASN A 141 -4.25 -22.92 10.05
CA ASN A 141 -4.05 -23.38 11.41
C ASN A 141 -4.72 -22.45 12.43
N PRO A 142 -5.26 -22.99 13.53
CA PRO A 142 -5.81 -22.16 14.60
C PRO A 142 -4.76 -21.22 15.18
N ILE A 143 -5.10 -19.92 15.33
CA ILE A 143 -4.24 -18.91 15.95
C ILE A 143 -5.05 -18.08 16.93
N ASP A 144 -4.43 -17.72 18.06
CA ASP A 144 -4.98 -16.76 19.02
C ASP A 144 -3.96 -15.65 19.31
N ILE A 145 -4.10 -14.56 18.60
CA ILE A 145 -3.27 -13.36 18.72
C ILE A 145 -4.08 -12.14 19.20
N GLY A 146 -5.19 -12.39 19.89
CA GLY A 146 -6.02 -11.38 20.53
C GLY A 146 -6.89 -10.59 19.55
N TYR A 147 -6.86 -9.26 19.69
CA TYR A 147 -7.68 -8.32 18.91
C TYR A 147 -7.04 -7.99 17.56
N VAL A 148 -6.76 -9.02 16.77
CA VAL A 148 -6.37 -8.91 15.37
C VAL A 148 -7.58 -9.23 14.50
N GLY A 149 -7.84 -8.39 13.50
CA GLY A 149 -9.06 -8.46 12.68
C GLY A 149 -8.83 -9.13 11.33
N GLU A 150 -9.83 -9.92 10.92
CA GLU A 150 -10.03 -10.41 9.56
C GLU A 150 -11.17 -9.60 8.93
N ILE A 151 -10.93 -8.94 7.80
CA ILE A 151 -11.89 -8.05 7.14
C ILE A 151 -13.06 -8.87 6.59
N THR A 152 -14.28 -8.38 6.82
CA THR A 152 -15.52 -8.99 6.30
C THR A 152 -16.20 -8.11 5.24
N SER A 153 -16.06 -6.79 5.35
CA SER A 153 -16.55 -5.86 4.32
C SER A 153 -15.89 -4.48 4.43
N ILE A 154 -15.86 -3.78 3.29
CA ILE A 154 -15.39 -2.38 3.16
C ILE A 154 -16.57 -1.52 2.70
N ASN A 155 -16.81 -0.40 3.38
CA ASN A 155 -17.80 0.60 2.97
C ASN A 155 -17.20 1.50 1.87
N THR A 156 -17.38 1.09 0.62
CA THR A 156 -16.88 1.81 -0.56
C THR A 156 -17.59 3.13 -0.79
N ASP A 157 -18.85 3.27 -0.38
CA ASP A 157 -19.63 4.50 -0.58
C ASP A 157 -19.03 5.64 0.22
N LEU A 158 -18.59 5.38 1.47
CA LEU A 158 -17.91 6.38 2.29
C LEU A 158 -16.59 6.82 1.63
N ILE A 159 -15.78 5.87 1.14
CA ILE A 159 -14.51 6.19 0.49
C ILE A 159 -14.74 7.01 -0.78
N ASN A 160 -15.70 6.60 -1.62
CA ASN A 160 -16.03 7.31 -2.87
C ASN A 160 -16.49 8.74 -2.59
N MET A 161 -17.41 8.92 -1.64
CA MET A 161 -17.90 10.24 -1.21
C MET A 161 -16.76 11.14 -0.74
N LEU A 162 -15.86 10.62 0.09
CA LEU A 162 -14.71 11.39 0.57
C LEU A 162 -13.74 11.73 -0.57
N SER A 163 -13.51 10.79 -1.50
CA SER A 163 -12.56 10.94 -2.62
C SER A 163 -12.99 11.99 -3.65
N GLU A 164 -14.24 12.42 -3.67
CA GLU A 164 -14.70 13.52 -4.54
C GLU A 164 -13.94 14.80 -4.24
N LYS A 165 -13.75 15.11 -2.96
CA LYS A 165 -13.13 16.36 -2.52
C LYS A 165 -11.78 16.15 -1.84
N TYR A 166 -11.63 15.13 -1.02
CA TYR A 166 -10.49 14.90 -0.15
C TYR A 166 -9.61 13.75 -0.64
N ILE A 167 -8.41 13.67 -0.09
CA ILE A 167 -7.60 12.44 -0.07
C ILE A 167 -7.94 11.68 1.22
N PRO A 168 -8.66 10.54 1.16
CA PRO A 168 -8.92 9.74 2.35
C PRO A 168 -7.61 9.09 2.84
N VAL A 169 -7.33 9.23 4.14
CA VAL A 169 -6.19 8.61 4.83
C VAL A 169 -6.75 7.64 5.85
N ILE A 170 -6.60 6.33 5.62
CA ILE A 170 -7.26 5.27 6.35
C ILE A 170 -6.28 4.63 7.34
N ALA A 171 -6.61 4.67 8.63
CA ALA A 171 -5.91 3.91 9.66
C ALA A 171 -6.45 2.46 9.70
N PRO A 172 -5.58 1.43 9.81
CA PRO A 172 -5.96 0.02 9.71
C PRO A 172 -6.51 -0.53 11.04
N ILE A 173 -7.56 0.11 11.57
CA ILE A 173 -8.34 -0.32 12.72
C ILE A 173 -9.75 -0.62 12.23
N GLY A 174 -10.18 -1.88 12.31
CA GLY A 174 -11.54 -2.29 11.97
C GLY A 174 -12.40 -2.46 13.20
N VAL A 175 -13.70 -2.70 12.98
CA VAL A 175 -14.70 -2.89 14.05
C VAL A 175 -15.65 -4.03 13.70
N ASP A 176 -16.05 -4.81 14.69
CA ASP A 176 -17.07 -5.86 14.53
C ASP A 176 -18.49 -5.36 14.84
N HIS A 177 -19.46 -6.27 14.91
CA HIS A 177 -20.87 -5.95 15.19
C HIS A 177 -21.13 -5.59 16.66
N GLU A 178 -20.21 -5.93 17.55
CA GLU A 178 -20.27 -5.60 18.98
C GLU A 178 -19.47 -4.32 19.30
N GLU A 179 -19.06 -3.59 18.25
CA GLU A 179 -18.24 -2.36 18.33
C GLU A 179 -16.84 -2.60 18.93
N GLN A 180 -16.39 -3.85 18.96
CA GLN A 180 -15.03 -4.17 19.36
C GLN A 180 -14.05 -3.79 18.25
N SER A 181 -13.00 -3.01 18.60
CA SER A 181 -11.93 -2.62 17.68
C SER A 181 -10.91 -3.72 17.50
N TYR A 182 -10.37 -3.84 16.29
CA TYR A 182 -9.32 -4.79 15.92
C TYR A 182 -8.21 -4.10 15.16
N ASN A 183 -6.98 -4.48 15.48
CA ASN A 183 -5.79 -4.11 14.72
C ASN A 183 -5.70 -5.00 13.47
N ILE A 184 -5.55 -4.39 12.30
CA ILE A 184 -5.48 -5.14 11.04
C ILE A 184 -4.15 -4.80 10.34
N ASN A 185 -3.58 -5.78 9.64
CA ASN A 185 -2.37 -5.55 8.85
C ASN A 185 -2.66 -4.52 7.74
N ALA A 186 -1.81 -3.49 7.63
CA ALA A 186 -2.03 -2.40 6.67
C ALA A 186 -1.91 -2.84 5.20
N ASP A 187 -1.09 -3.85 4.90
CA ASP A 187 -0.99 -4.42 3.55
C ASP A 187 -2.32 -5.08 3.18
N THR A 188 -2.91 -5.85 4.12
CA THR A 188 -4.23 -6.47 3.96
C THR A 188 -5.32 -5.42 3.77
N VAL A 189 -5.36 -4.37 4.61
CA VAL A 189 -6.37 -3.30 4.45
C VAL A 189 -6.24 -2.63 3.10
N ALA A 190 -5.01 -2.33 2.64
CA ALA A 190 -4.81 -1.68 1.34
C ALA A 190 -5.25 -2.58 0.17
N ALA A 191 -4.96 -3.87 0.24
CA ALA A 191 -5.40 -4.85 -0.75
C ALA A 191 -6.92 -4.96 -0.83
N GLU A 192 -7.60 -5.12 0.31
CA GLU A 192 -9.05 -5.22 0.41
C GLU A 192 -9.76 -3.92 -0.01
N VAL A 193 -9.25 -2.76 0.39
CA VAL A 193 -9.76 -1.45 -0.06
C VAL A 193 -9.60 -1.30 -1.57
N ALA A 194 -8.45 -1.67 -2.14
CA ALA A 194 -8.22 -1.60 -3.58
C ALA A 194 -9.15 -2.53 -4.35
N ALA A 195 -9.32 -3.76 -3.88
CA ALA A 195 -10.22 -4.75 -4.47
C ALA A 195 -11.69 -4.29 -4.42
N ALA A 196 -12.17 -3.84 -3.25
CA ALA A 196 -13.53 -3.36 -3.08
C ALA A 196 -13.86 -2.15 -3.97
N LEU A 197 -12.91 -1.22 -4.13
CA LEU A 197 -13.03 -0.05 -5.01
C LEU A 197 -12.83 -0.38 -6.50
N LYS A 198 -12.38 -1.58 -6.84
CA LYS A 198 -11.88 -1.93 -8.18
C LYS A 198 -10.91 -0.87 -8.69
N ALA A 199 -9.94 -0.55 -7.83
CA ALA A 199 -8.98 0.52 -8.09
C ALA A 199 -8.18 0.26 -9.38
N GLU A 200 -7.76 1.32 -10.05
CA GLU A 200 -6.90 1.21 -11.22
C GLU A 200 -5.51 0.69 -10.84
N LYS A 201 -4.98 1.16 -9.70
CA LYS A 201 -3.69 0.71 -9.17
C LYS A 201 -3.76 0.52 -7.66
N LEU A 202 -3.05 -0.51 -7.18
CA LEU A 202 -2.58 -0.64 -5.80
C LEU A 202 -1.07 -0.41 -5.80
N ILE A 203 -0.58 0.51 -4.97
CA ILE A 203 0.85 0.78 -4.79
C ILE A 203 1.25 0.43 -3.38
N MET A 204 2.14 -0.56 -3.24
CA MET A 204 2.70 -1.01 -1.97
C MET A 204 4.09 -0.40 -1.78
N LEU A 205 4.20 0.67 -0.98
CA LEU A 205 5.51 1.20 -0.56
C LEU A 205 6.13 0.25 0.46
N THR A 206 7.33 -0.23 0.14
CA THR A 206 8.09 -1.20 0.93
C THR A 206 9.53 -0.75 1.12
N ASP A 207 10.32 -1.55 1.82
CA ASP A 207 11.76 -1.32 2.02
C ASP A 207 12.62 -2.23 1.11
N VAL A 208 12.04 -2.71 0.01
CA VAL A 208 12.72 -3.54 -0.98
C VAL A 208 12.41 -3.03 -2.39
N PRO A 209 13.34 -3.18 -3.35
CA PRO A 209 13.17 -2.67 -4.73
C PRO A 209 12.01 -3.29 -5.51
N GLY A 210 11.51 -4.45 -5.07
CA GLY A 210 10.53 -5.27 -5.78
C GLY A 210 10.92 -6.75 -5.68
N VAL A 211 10.47 -7.57 -6.60
CA VAL A 211 10.90 -8.96 -6.75
C VAL A 211 12.27 -8.99 -7.43
N ILE A 212 13.25 -9.59 -6.74
CA ILE A 212 14.64 -9.67 -7.22
C ILE A 212 14.93 -11.10 -7.67
N LYS A 213 15.45 -11.26 -8.89
CA LYS A 213 16.03 -12.51 -9.38
C LYS A 213 17.55 -12.45 -9.25
N ASN A 214 18.11 -13.40 -8.52
CA ASN A 214 19.55 -13.54 -8.38
C ASN A 214 20.06 -14.53 -9.41
N HIS A 215 21.15 -14.18 -10.11
CA HIS A 215 21.79 -15.00 -11.12
C HIS A 215 22.99 -15.76 -10.55
N PRO A 216 23.38 -16.91 -11.17
CA PRO A 216 24.53 -17.69 -10.72
C PRO A 216 25.89 -16.95 -10.77
N ASP A 217 26.00 -15.90 -11.57
CA ASP A 217 27.18 -15.03 -11.68
C ASP A 217 27.28 -14.00 -10.54
N GLY A 218 26.31 -14.00 -9.62
CA GLY A 218 26.23 -13.05 -8.50
C GLY A 218 25.56 -11.72 -8.83
N SER A 219 25.10 -11.51 -10.05
CA SER A 219 24.28 -10.35 -10.41
C SER A 219 22.85 -10.50 -9.92
N SER A 220 22.14 -9.37 -9.78
CA SER A 220 20.74 -9.34 -9.39
C SER A 220 19.99 -8.36 -10.27
N GLU A 221 18.76 -8.72 -10.62
CA GLU A 221 17.86 -7.86 -11.38
C GLU A 221 16.48 -7.75 -10.71
N VAL A 222 15.82 -6.59 -10.87
CA VAL A 222 14.42 -6.41 -10.48
C VAL A 222 13.55 -6.92 -11.61
N LEU A 223 12.55 -7.75 -11.27
CA LEU A 223 11.55 -8.22 -12.22
C LEU A 223 10.43 -7.18 -12.30
N TYR A 224 10.45 -6.35 -13.34
CA TYR A 224 9.58 -5.17 -13.45
C TYR A 224 8.12 -5.51 -13.74
N THR A 225 7.82 -6.60 -14.46
CA THR A 225 6.43 -6.96 -14.80
C THR A 225 6.21 -8.46 -14.65
N LEU A 226 5.22 -8.84 -13.82
CA LEU A 226 4.85 -10.22 -13.57
C LEU A 226 3.37 -10.46 -13.85
N VAL A 227 3.06 -11.64 -14.40
CA VAL A 227 1.70 -12.17 -14.49
C VAL A 227 1.56 -13.41 -13.60
N GLU A 228 0.32 -13.85 -13.35
CA GLU A 228 0.03 -14.93 -12.40
C GLU A 228 0.85 -16.20 -12.61
N SER A 229 1.00 -16.65 -13.87
CA SER A 229 1.78 -17.88 -14.19
C SER A 229 3.24 -17.74 -13.79
N GLU A 230 3.83 -16.57 -14.02
CA GLU A 230 5.23 -16.27 -13.66
C GLU A 230 5.42 -16.16 -12.16
N VAL A 231 4.48 -15.55 -11.46
CA VAL A 231 4.50 -15.50 -9.97
C VAL A 231 4.53 -16.91 -9.40
N LYS A 232 3.63 -17.80 -9.86
CA LYS A 232 3.58 -19.20 -9.40
C LYS A 232 4.86 -19.96 -9.70
N GLN A 233 5.44 -19.76 -10.88
CA GLN A 233 6.71 -20.36 -11.27
C GLN A 233 7.85 -19.87 -10.37
N LEU A 234 7.99 -18.56 -10.18
CA LEU A 234 9.05 -17.96 -9.36
C LEU A 234 8.98 -18.37 -7.89
N ILE A 235 7.78 -18.61 -7.35
CA ILE A 235 7.60 -19.18 -6.01
C ILE A 235 8.07 -20.64 -5.99
N ALA A 236 7.69 -21.45 -6.99
CA ALA A 236 8.10 -22.86 -7.07
C ALA A 236 9.62 -23.02 -7.24
N GLU A 237 10.27 -22.12 -7.96
CA GLU A 237 11.72 -22.05 -8.15
C GLU A 237 12.49 -21.47 -6.95
N GLY A 238 11.78 -20.91 -5.95
CA GLY A 238 12.38 -20.28 -4.77
C GLY A 238 12.94 -18.89 -5.00
N THR A 239 12.76 -18.29 -6.18
CA THR A 239 13.13 -16.89 -6.48
C THR A 239 12.32 -15.94 -5.62
N ILE A 240 11.00 -16.17 -5.50
CA ILE A 240 10.15 -15.47 -4.53
C ILE A 240 10.09 -16.34 -3.28
N SER A 241 10.62 -15.83 -2.17
CA SER A 241 10.72 -16.57 -0.90
C SER A 241 10.49 -15.70 0.32
N GLY A 242 10.33 -16.32 1.49
CA GLY A 242 10.22 -15.63 2.78
C GLY A 242 9.12 -14.57 2.81
N GLY A 243 9.44 -13.40 3.36
CA GLY A 243 8.51 -12.27 3.52
C GLY A 243 8.01 -11.62 2.21
N MET A 244 8.58 -11.99 1.05
CA MET A 244 8.10 -11.51 -0.25
C MET A 244 6.87 -12.29 -0.72
N ILE A 245 6.74 -13.58 -0.37
CA ILE A 245 5.60 -14.42 -0.76
C ILE A 245 4.25 -13.76 -0.39
N PRO A 246 3.97 -13.41 0.88
CA PRO A 246 2.69 -12.80 1.24
C PRO A 246 2.43 -11.47 0.54
N LYS A 247 3.46 -10.66 0.25
CA LYS A 247 3.30 -9.40 -0.49
C LYS A 247 2.89 -9.63 -1.94
N VAL A 248 3.59 -10.53 -2.62
CA VAL A 248 3.32 -10.85 -4.04
C VAL A 248 1.96 -11.55 -4.17
N MET A 249 1.64 -12.48 -3.26
CA MET A 249 0.34 -13.15 -3.25
C MET A 249 -0.81 -12.18 -2.98
N GLY A 250 -0.67 -11.27 -2.01
CA GLY A 250 -1.67 -10.23 -1.76
C GLY A 250 -1.88 -9.31 -2.97
N CYS A 251 -0.81 -8.93 -3.68
CA CYS A 251 -0.92 -8.18 -4.94
C CYS A 251 -1.64 -9.00 -6.02
N LEU A 252 -1.32 -10.28 -6.16
CA LEU A 252 -1.95 -11.18 -7.15
C LEU A 252 -3.44 -11.37 -6.85
N GLU A 253 -3.81 -11.61 -5.59
CA GLU A 253 -5.20 -11.72 -5.16
C GLU A 253 -5.98 -10.42 -5.45
N THR A 254 -5.37 -9.28 -5.18
CA THR A 254 -5.95 -7.96 -5.46
C THR A 254 -6.21 -7.76 -6.96
N VAL A 255 -5.27 -8.15 -7.81
CA VAL A 255 -5.43 -8.10 -9.27
C VAL A 255 -6.52 -9.09 -9.74
N ASN A 256 -6.58 -10.28 -9.16
CA ASN A 256 -7.63 -11.26 -9.47
C ASN A 256 -9.02 -10.81 -9.01
N ALA A 257 -9.10 -9.98 -7.96
CA ALA A 257 -10.33 -9.34 -7.49
C ALA A 257 -10.79 -8.15 -8.35
N GLY A 258 -10.00 -7.75 -9.37
CA GLY A 258 -10.40 -6.76 -10.37
C GLY A 258 -9.62 -5.43 -10.35
N VAL A 259 -8.59 -5.31 -9.54
CA VAL A 259 -7.62 -4.20 -9.64
C VAL A 259 -6.78 -4.41 -10.92
N ASN A 260 -6.60 -3.35 -11.71
CA ASN A 260 -5.92 -3.50 -13.00
C ASN A 260 -4.43 -3.82 -12.82
N ARG A 261 -3.75 -3.16 -11.87
CA ARG A 261 -2.32 -3.35 -11.60
C ARG A 261 -1.99 -3.19 -10.11
N ALA A 262 -1.12 -4.04 -9.58
CA ALA A 262 -0.57 -3.90 -8.24
C ALA A 262 0.96 -3.75 -8.34
N HIS A 263 1.52 -2.82 -7.56
CA HIS A 263 2.93 -2.46 -7.63
C HIS A 263 3.59 -2.64 -6.26
N ILE A 264 4.78 -3.23 -6.24
CA ILE A 264 5.67 -3.29 -5.08
C ILE A 264 6.87 -2.41 -5.39
N ILE A 265 7.03 -1.30 -4.67
CA ILE A 265 8.07 -0.30 -4.95
C ILE A 265 8.86 0.06 -3.70
N ASP A 266 10.10 0.50 -3.90
CA ASP A 266 10.98 0.94 -2.82
C ASP A 266 10.66 2.36 -2.37
N GLY A 267 10.06 2.49 -1.18
CA GLY A 267 9.75 3.78 -0.58
C GLY A 267 10.98 4.57 -0.09
N ARG A 268 12.18 4.00 -0.17
CA ARG A 268 13.44 4.69 0.16
C ARG A 268 13.98 5.51 -1.02
N ILE A 269 13.44 5.29 -2.22
CA ILE A 269 13.78 6.08 -3.41
C ILE A 269 12.97 7.37 -3.36
N PRO A 270 13.61 8.56 -3.44
CA PRO A 270 12.90 9.82 -3.53
C PRO A 270 11.92 9.85 -4.71
N HIS A 271 10.69 10.30 -4.48
CA HIS A 271 9.63 10.38 -5.49
C HIS A 271 9.33 9.05 -6.19
N SER A 272 9.41 7.94 -5.46
CA SER A 272 9.21 6.59 -5.99
C SER A 272 7.84 6.38 -6.62
N ILE A 273 6.77 6.99 -6.09
CA ILE A 273 5.42 6.89 -6.64
C ILE A 273 5.35 7.57 -8.02
N VAL A 274 5.95 8.75 -8.15
CA VAL A 274 5.98 9.51 -9.42
C VAL A 274 6.77 8.74 -10.47
N LEU A 275 7.93 8.21 -10.11
CA LEU A 275 8.77 7.41 -11.00
C LEU A 275 8.04 6.14 -11.48
N GLU A 276 7.32 5.46 -10.60
CA GLU A 276 6.57 4.25 -10.96
C GLU A 276 5.35 4.52 -11.84
N ILE A 277 4.65 5.64 -11.61
CA ILE A 277 3.39 5.91 -12.31
C ILE A 277 3.60 6.60 -13.66
N PHE A 278 4.58 7.49 -13.77
CA PHE A 278 4.72 8.43 -14.89
C PHE A 278 5.91 8.17 -15.80
N THR A 279 6.63 7.06 -15.62
CA THR A 279 7.72 6.67 -16.52
C THR A 279 7.42 5.36 -17.25
N ASN A 280 8.01 5.20 -18.42
CA ASN A 280 7.76 4.06 -19.29
C ASN A 280 8.23 2.72 -18.73
N SER A 281 9.27 2.73 -17.89
CA SER A 281 9.87 1.51 -17.33
C SER A 281 9.45 1.22 -15.88
N GLY A 282 8.94 2.24 -15.14
CA GLY A 282 8.75 2.11 -13.69
C GLY A 282 10.06 1.91 -12.93
N ILE A 283 9.97 1.60 -11.65
CA ILE A 283 11.14 1.34 -10.77
C ILE A 283 11.00 0.09 -9.91
N GLY A 284 9.80 -0.48 -9.81
CA GLY A 284 9.47 -1.60 -8.96
C GLY A 284 8.94 -2.82 -9.72
N THR A 285 8.25 -3.70 -9.02
CA THR A 285 7.58 -4.84 -9.63
C THR A 285 6.09 -4.57 -9.77
N MET A 286 5.60 -4.59 -10.98
CA MET A 286 4.19 -4.51 -11.33
C MET A 286 3.62 -5.91 -11.55
N ILE A 287 2.51 -6.21 -10.90
CA ILE A 287 1.75 -7.45 -11.06
C ILE A 287 0.44 -7.12 -11.77
N MET A 288 0.13 -7.87 -12.83
CA MET A 288 -1.06 -7.68 -13.64
C MET A 288 -1.62 -9.01 -14.15
N LYS A 289 -2.89 -9.03 -14.51
CA LYS A 289 -3.54 -10.23 -15.02
C LYS A 289 -3.08 -10.59 -16.43
N HIS A 290 -2.96 -9.57 -17.29
CA HIS A 290 -2.52 -9.69 -18.68
C HIS A 290 -1.65 -8.49 -19.03
N ARG A 291 -0.57 -8.70 -19.78
CA ARG A 291 0.30 -7.61 -20.26
C ARG A 291 -0.44 -6.74 -21.26
N ARG A 292 -1.00 -5.65 -20.78
CA ARG A 292 -1.70 -4.65 -21.59
C ARG A 292 -1.19 -3.26 -21.24
N PRO A 293 -0.45 -2.59 -22.15
CA PRO A 293 0.08 -1.27 -21.92
C PRO A 293 -1.03 -0.20 -21.93
N TYR A 294 -0.84 0.92 -21.23
CA TYR A 294 -1.70 2.09 -21.30
C TYR A 294 -1.52 2.83 -22.62
N HIS A 295 -0.31 2.83 -23.18
CA HIS A 295 0.04 3.45 -24.45
C HIS A 295 1.23 2.72 -25.10
N PRO A 296 1.50 2.92 -26.40
CA PRO A 296 2.54 2.16 -27.13
C PRO A 296 3.97 2.33 -26.61
N GLY A 297 4.26 3.41 -25.87
CA GLY A 297 5.60 3.67 -25.32
C GLY A 297 5.86 3.00 -23.96
N GLU A 298 4.82 2.44 -23.31
CA GLU A 298 5.00 1.77 -22.02
C GLU A 298 5.74 0.43 -22.17
N ILE A 299 6.76 0.22 -21.36
CA ILE A 299 7.60 -0.99 -21.40
C ILE A 299 7.03 -2.02 -20.43
N LEU A 300 6.49 -3.12 -20.96
CA LEU A 300 6.06 -4.28 -20.18
C LEU A 300 7.09 -5.40 -20.37
N HIS A 301 7.97 -5.55 -19.39
CA HIS A 301 9.05 -6.54 -19.43
C HIS A 301 8.49 -7.97 -19.42
N GLN A 302 9.19 -8.89 -20.10
CA GLN A 302 8.96 -10.32 -20.03
C GLN A 302 10.13 -10.97 -19.31
N ILE A 303 9.87 -11.99 -18.52
CA ILE A 303 10.93 -12.82 -17.93
C ILE A 303 11.60 -13.59 -19.07
N GLN A 304 12.90 -13.44 -19.19
CA GLN A 304 13.74 -14.23 -20.12
C GLN A 304 14.12 -15.56 -19.49
#